data_5661283b4d8ae71fef18b78ecbf54e14
#
_entry.id   5661283b4d8ae71fef18b78ecbf54e14
#
_cell.length_a   1.000
_cell.length_b   1.000
_cell.length_c   1.000
_cell.angle_alpha   90.00
_cell.angle_beta   90.00
_cell.angle_gamma   90.00
#
_symmetry.space_group_name_H-M   'P 1'
#
loop_
_entity.id
_entity.type
_entity.pdbx_description
1 polymer ?
#
loop_
_entity_poly.entity_id
_entity_poly.type
_entity_poly.pdbx_seq_one_letter_code
_entity_poly.pdbx_strand_id
1 'polypeptide(L)'
;MAIITVMFTPSQADVRRFFCAVYAKHKENKPLEAIEIIAGQWLSEHPEYHADFADADIALEKMYDVEGGKTNPFLHLSMHLSISEQCSIDQPRGIRQAVELLTAKRDSLHHAHHETMDCLGQMIWESQRAGRPPDGAAYIDCVQRHATQD
;
A
#
# COMPACT_ATOMS: atom_id res chain seq x y z
N MET A 1 -5.06 -10.58 -9.71
CA MET A 1 -5.14 -9.96 -9.79
C MET A 1 -5.47 -9.07 -9.08
N ALA A 2 -5.53 -8.87 -8.62
CA ALA A 2 -6.38 -8.32 -7.82
C ALA A 2 -6.02 -7.12 -7.02
N ILE A 3 -4.83 -6.96 -6.50
CA ILE A 3 -4.50 -5.86 -5.65
C ILE A 3 -4.30 -4.57 -6.40
N ILE A 4 -3.72 -4.65 -7.59
CA ILE A 4 -3.69 -3.48 -8.46
C ILE A 4 -5.11 -3.04 -8.75
N THR A 5 -6.02 -3.99 -8.92
CA THR A 5 -7.44 -3.70 -9.11
C THR A 5 -8.04 -3.02 -7.89
N VAL A 6 -7.72 -3.49 -6.68
CA VAL A 6 -8.21 -2.86 -5.45
C VAL A 6 -7.69 -1.42 -5.32
N MET A 7 -6.46 -1.17 -5.76
CA MET A 7 -5.84 0.14 -5.60
C MET A 7 -6.22 1.14 -6.70
N PHE A 8 -6.31 0.69 -7.96
CA PHE A 8 -6.44 1.61 -9.09
C PHE A 8 -7.77 1.55 -9.83
N THR A 9 -8.51 0.45 -9.73
CA THR A 9 -9.76 0.27 -10.47
C THR A 9 -10.99 0.59 -9.63
N PRO A 10 -11.11 0.12 -8.38
CA PRO A 10 -12.29 0.44 -7.57
C PRO A 10 -12.28 1.88 -7.10
N SER A 11 -13.44 2.37 -6.76
CA SER A 11 -13.61 3.71 -6.21
C SER A 11 -12.95 3.82 -4.83
N GLN A 12 -12.71 5.05 -4.39
CA GLN A 12 -12.24 5.30 -3.02
C GLN A 12 -13.21 4.71 -1.99
N ALA A 13 -14.50 4.76 -2.27
CA ALA A 13 -15.52 4.18 -1.38
C ALA A 13 -15.33 2.68 -1.21
N ASP A 14 -15.04 1.96 -2.30
CA ASP A 14 -14.82 0.51 -2.24
C ASP A 14 -13.59 0.17 -1.42
N VAL A 15 -12.50 0.92 -1.59
CA VAL A 15 -11.27 0.73 -0.82
C VAL A 15 -11.52 0.97 0.66
N ARG A 16 -12.25 2.02 0.99
CA ARG A 16 -12.57 2.35 2.39
C ARG A 16 -13.45 1.26 3.02
N ARG A 17 -14.45 0.78 2.29
CA ARG A 17 -15.29 -0.33 2.78
C ARG A 17 -14.47 -1.59 3.02
N PHE A 18 -13.54 -1.88 2.12
CA PHE A 18 -12.68 -3.05 2.25
C PHE A 18 -11.89 -3.01 3.57
N PHE A 19 -11.18 -1.92 3.83
CA PHE A 19 -10.36 -1.82 5.04
C PHE A 19 -11.21 -1.77 6.31
N CYS A 20 -12.35 -1.09 6.29
CA CYS A 20 -13.26 -1.10 7.44
C CYS A 20 -13.81 -2.50 7.73
N ALA A 21 -14.12 -3.26 6.68
CA ALA A 21 -14.58 -4.64 6.84
C ALA A 21 -13.48 -5.55 7.41
N VAL A 22 -12.24 -5.38 6.94
CA VAL A 22 -11.10 -6.14 7.47
C VAL A 22 -10.91 -5.83 8.95
N TYR A 23 -10.96 -4.56 9.31
CA TYR A 23 -10.81 -4.14 10.70
C TYR A 23 -11.91 -4.75 11.58
N ALA A 24 -13.17 -4.72 11.14
CA ALA A 24 -14.29 -5.29 11.88
C ALA A 24 -14.11 -6.80 12.07
N LYS A 25 -13.76 -7.52 11.01
CA LYS A 25 -13.50 -8.96 11.08
C LYS A 25 -12.37 -9.29 12.03
N HIS A 26 -11.30 -8.51 11.99
CA HIS A 26 -10.15 -8.71 12.86
C HIS A 26 -10.54 -8.56 14.33
N LYS A 27 -11.30 -7.52 14.66
CA LYS A 27 -11.74 -7.28 16.03
C LYS A 27 -12.71 -8.33 16.53
N GLU A 28 -13.51 -8.90 15.63
CA GLU A 28 -14.51 -9.92 15.99
C GLU A 28 -13.95 -11.34 15.87
N ASN A 29 -12.67 -11.49 15.53
CA ASN A 29 -12.00 -12.78 15.32
C ASN A 29 -12.71 -13.63 14.26
N LYS A 30 -13.24 -13.00 13.22
CA LYS A 30 -13.88 -13.71 12.11
C LYS A 30 -12.83 -14.19 11.11
N PRO A 31 -13.12 -15.25 10.35
CA PRO A 31 -12.19 -15.73 9.32
C PRO A 31 -11.88 -14.66 8.27
N LEU A 32 -10.63 -14.59 7.84
CA LEU A 32 -10.16 -13.65 6.84
C LEU A 32 -9.72 -14.39 5.59
N GLU A 33 -10.01 -13.82 4.43
CA GLU A 33 -9.47 -14.31 3.16
C GLU A 33 -8.01 -13.90 3.04
N ALA A 34 -7.29 -14.51 2.07
CA ALA A 34 -5.85 -14.29 1.92
C ALA A 34 -5.47 -12.81 1.84
N ILE A 35 -6.16 -12.05 1.00
CA ILE A 35 -5.90 -10.62 0.86
C ILE A 35 -6.21 -9.85 2.15
N GLU A 36 -7.23 -10.28 2.87
CA GLU A 36 -7.62 -9.66 4.13
C GLU A 36 -6.60 -9.92 5.24
N ILE A 37 -5.94 -11.07 5.21
CA ILE A 37 -4.87 -11.39 6.16
C ILE A 37 -3.72 -10.40 5.97
N ILE A 38 -3.31 -10.15 4.74
CA ILE A 38 -2.23 -9.20 4.42
C ILE A 38 -2.65 -7.79 4.86
N ALA A 39 -3.86 -7.37 4.50
CA ALA A 39 -4.38 -6.07 4.90
C ALA A 39 -4.43 -5.92 6.42
N GLY A 40 -4.86 -6.97 7.12
CA GLY A 40 -4.93 -6.98 8.58
C GLY A 40 -3.56 -6.85 9.24
N GLN A 41 -2.53 -7.46 8.66
CA GLN A 41 -1.16 -7.32 9.15
C GLN A 41 -0.71 -5.86 9.10
N TRP A 42 -0.96 -5.18 7.99
CA TRP A 42 -0.59 -3.77 7.87
C TRP A 42 -1.43 -2.87 8.75
N LEU A 43 -2.72 -3.19 8.95
CA LEU A 43 -3.56 -2.50 9.93
C LEU A 43 -2.98 -2.60 11.33
N SER A 44 -2.48 -3.79 11.70
CA SER A 44 -1.90 -4.01 13.01
C SER A 44 -0.63 -3.20 13.24
N GLU A 45 0.13 -2.92 12.19
CA GLU A 45 1.33 -2.09 12.28
C GLU A 45 1.04 -0.60 12.26
N HIS A 46 -0.23 -0.20 12.11
CA HIS A 46 -0.64 1.20 12.09
C HIS A 46 -1.78 1.45 13.08
N PRO A 47 -1.54 1.23 14.38
CA PRO A 47 -2.59 1.44 15.39
C PRO A 47 -3.10 2.88 15.42
N GLU A 48 -2.29 3.85 14.97
CA GLU A 48 -2.68 5.25 14.87
C GLU A 48 -3.86 5.48 13.92
N TYR A 49 -4.13 4.51 13.02
CA TYR A 49 -5.22 4.63 12.05
C TYR A 49 -6.50 3.90 12.48
N HIS A 50 -6.48 3.16 13.59
CA HIS A 50 -7.61 2.29 13.95
C HIS A 50 -8.92 3.04 14.11
N ALA A 51 -8.87 4.26 14.63
CA ALA A 51 -10.08 5.07 14.77
C ALA A 51 -10.73 5.39 13.42
N ASP A 52 -9.95 5.50 12.36
CA ASP A 52 -10.45 5.78 11.02
C ASP A 52 -11.23 4.61 10.42
N PHE A 53 -11.02 3.39 10.90
CA PHE A 53 -11.66 2.19 10.38
C PHE A 53 -12.83 1.71 11.23
N ALA A 54 -13.09 2.35 12.36
CA ALA A 54 -14.07 1.87 13.34
C ALA A 54 -15.52 2.05 12.87
N ASP A 55 -15.78 3.03 12.03
CA ASP A 55 -17.13 3.30 11.52
C ASP A 55 -17.07 3.57 10.02
N ALA A 56 -17.62 2.62 9.24
CA ALA A 56 -17.58 2.69 7.79
C ALA A 56 -18.35 3.90 7.23
N ASP A 57 -19.47 4.26 7.84
CA ASP A 57 -20.28 5.39 7.36
C ASP A 57 -19.51 6.70 7.49
N ILE A 58 -18.84 6.89 8.63
CA ILE A 58 -17.99 8.07 8.85
C ILE A 58 -16.78 8.02 7.90
N ALA A 59 -16.16 6.86 7.75
CA ALA A 59 -14.99 6.69 6.89
C ALA A 59 -15.29 7.04 5.43
N LEU A 60 -16.49 6.68 4.94
CA LEU A 60 -16.87 6.94 3.56
C LEU A 60 -16.99 8.43 3.24
N GLU A 61 -17.33 9.24 4.24
CA GLU A 61 -17.55 10.67 4.05
C GLU A 61 -16.37 11.53 4.45
N LYS A 62 -15.40 10.96 5.17
CA LYS A 62 -14.27 11.73 5.70
C LYS A 62 -13.35 12.23 4.60
N MET A 63 -13.00 13.50 4.69
CA MET A 63 -12.03 14.14 3.79
C MET A 63 -10.68 14.25 4.50
N TYR A 64 -9.61 13.89 3.80
CA TYR A 64 -8.25 14.01 4.31
C TYR A 64 -7.52 15.12 3.57
N ASP A 65 -7.08 16.14 4.29
CA ASP A 65 -6.35 17.25 3.72
C ASP A 65 -4.87 16.89 3.56
N VAL A 66 -4.57 16.20 2.46
CA VAL A 66 -3.20 15.78 2.16
C VAL A 66 -2.30 16.99 1.90
N GLU A 67 -2.84 18.02 1.26
CA GLU A 67 -2.09 19.27 1.01
C GLU A 67 -1.77 20.00 2.31
N GLY A 68 -2.64 19.88 3.31
CA GLY A 68 -2.40 20.41 4.65
C GLY A 68 -1.53 19.51 5.52
N GLY A 69 -0.98 18.45 4.95
CA GLY A 69 -0.08 17.57 5.67
C GLY A 69 -0.74 16.38 6.36
N LYS A 70 -2.04 16.19 6.16
CA LYS A 70 -2.73 15.05 6.76
C LYS A 70 -2.59 13.81 5.88
N THR A 71 -2.24 12.68 6.50
CA THR A 71 -2.15 11.41 5.81
C THR A 71 -3.53 10.81 5.60
N ASN A 72 -3.77 10.29 4.40
CA ASN A 72 -4.95 9.48 4.13
C ASN A 72 -4.62 8.03 4.47
N PRO A 73 -5.12 7.47 5.58
CA PRO A 73 -4.74 6.13 6.01
C PRO A 73 -5.19 5.04 5.03
N PHE A 74 -6.27 5.25 4.32
CA PHE A 74 -6.75 4.28 3.32
C PHE A 74 -5.79 4.20 2.14
N LEU A 75 -5.31 5.34 1.67
CA LEU A 75 -4.31 5.37 0.60
C LEU A 75 -2.99 4.75 1.07
N HIS A 76 -2.54 5.10 2.26
CA HIS A 76 -1.29 4.58 2.81
C HIS A 76 -1.32 3.05 2.92
N LEU A 77 -2.40 2.49 3.49
CA LEU A 77 -2.54 1.04 3.62
C LEU A 77 -2.73 0.35 2.28
N SER A 78 -3.40 1.01 1.32
CA SER A 78 -3.52 0.48 -0.04
C SER A 78 -2.17 0.35 -0.71
N MET A 79 -1.26 1.27 -0.47
CA MET A 79 0.10 1.19 -1.00
C MET A 79 0.88 0.03 -0.38
N HIS A 80 0.78 -0.18 0.94
CA HIS A 80 1.37 -1.36 1.58
C HIS A 80 0.83 -2.65 0.97
N LEU A 81 -0.49 -2.72 0.80
CA LEU A 81 -1.14 -3.90 0.25
C LEU A 81 -0.68 -4.16 -1.18
N SER A 82 -0.62 -3.11 -1.99
CA SER A 82 -0.16 -3.19 -3.39
C SER A 82 1.27 -3.73 -3.47
N ILE A 83 2.17 -3.20 -2.66
CA ILE A 83 3.57 -3.63 -2.64
C ILE A 83 3.67 -5.10 -2.19
N SER A 84 2.91 -5.49 -1.15
CA SER A 84 2.88 -6.87 -0.70
C SER A 84 2.46 -7.83 -1.81
N GLU A 85 1.45 -7.46 -2.59
CA GLU A 85 1.02 -8.29 -3.71
C GLU A 85 2.03 -8.28 -4.85
N GLN A 86 2.60 -7.12 -5.18
CA GLN A 86 3.65 -7.05 -6.20
C GLN A 86 4.78 -8.02 -5.88
N CYS A 87 5.21 -8.04 -4.63
CA CYS A 87 6.27 -8.93 -4.18
C CYS A 87 5.83 -10.39 -4.21
N SER A 88 4.57 -10.67 -3.87
CA SER A 88 4.02 -12.02 -3.86
C SER A 88 4.05 -12.67 -5.24
N ILE A 89 3.68 -11.92 -6.28
CA ILE A 89 3.63 -12.42 -7.66
C ILE A 89 4.82 -11.98 -8.51
N ASP A 90 5.73 -11.22 -7.92
CA ASP A 90 6.90 -10.64 -8.60
C ASP A 90 6.53 -9.86 -9.87
N GLN A 91 5.59 -8.92 -9.70
CA GLN A 91 5.16 -8.02 -10.78
C GLN A 91 5.24 -6.57 -10.31
N PRO A 92 6.00 -5.72 -10.99
CA PRO A 92 6.86 -6.02 -12.15
C PRO A 92 8.00 -6.95 -11.79
N ARG A 93 8.46 -7.73 -12.75
CA ARG A 93 9.50 -8.75 -12.49
C ARG A 93 10.76 -8.12 -11.93
N GLY A 94 11.21 -8.64 -10.80
CA GLY A 94 12.38 -8.14 -10.08
C GLY A 94 12.03 -7.32 -8.84
N ILE A 95 10.77 -6.93 -8.66
CA ILE A 95 10.37 -6.12 -7.51
C ILE A 95 10.55 -6.87 -6.19
N ARG A 96 10.29 -8.18 -6.18
CA ARG A 96 10.45 -8.99 -4.97
C ARG A 96 11.88 -8.91 -4.46
N GLN A 97 12.86 -9.17 -5.33
CA GLN A 97 14.26 -9.13 -4.92
C GLN A 97 14.69 -7.74 -4.48
N ALA A 98 14.25 -6.71 -5.19
CA ALA A 98 14.61 -5.33 -4.85
C ALA A 98 14.10 -4.96 -3.46
N VAL A 99 12.87 -5.31 -3.14
CA VAL A 99 12.28 -5.04 -1.81
C VAL A 99 12.95 -5.90 -0.74
N GLU A 100 13.29 -7.15 -1.04
CA GLU A 100 14.01 -8.02 -0.10
C GLU A 100 15.38 -7.45 0.24
N LEU A 101 16.10 -6.96 -0.74
CA LEU A 101 17.41 -6.34 -0.52
C LEU A 101 17.28 -5.08 0.33
N LEU A 102 16.28 -4.26 0.04
CA LEU A 102 16.03 -3.04 0.83
C LEU A 102 15.62 -3.39 2.26
N THR A 103 14.80 -4.43 2.43
CA THR A 103 14.40 -4.90 3.75
C THR A 103 15.61 -5.34 4.56
N ALA A 104 16.53 -6.08 3.94
CA ALA A 104 17.76 -6.50 4.62
C ALA A 104 18.64 -5.30 4.98
N LYS A 105 18.74 -4.31 4.09
CA LYS A 105 19.52 -3.10 4.31
C LYS A 105 19.00 -2.28 5.49
N ARG A 106 17.68 -2.15 5.60
CA ARG A 106 17.05 -1.35 6.65
C ARG A 106 16.72 -2.14 7.91
N ASP A 107 16.85 -3.46 7.86
CA ASP A 107 16.46 -4.36 8.95
C ASP A 107 15.00 -4.15 9.37
N SER A 108 14.13 -3.84 8.41
CA SER A 108 12.72 -3.58 8.66
C SER A 108 11.93 -3.64 7.36
N LEU A 109 10.97 -4.55 7.29
CA LEU A 109 10.06 -4.63 6.15
C LEU A 109 9.17 -3.37 6.07
N HIS A 110 8.70 -2.90 7.22
CA HIS A 110 7.86 -1.69 7.29
C HIS A 110 8.60 -0.48 6.72
N HIS A 111 9.85 -0.29 7.14
CA HIS A 111 10.67 0.82 6.66
C HIS A 111 10.95 0.69 5.16
N ALA A 112 11.26 -0.52 4.71
CA ALA A 112 11.51 -0.78 3.29
C ALA A 112 10.26 -0.48 2.45
N HIS A 113 9.07 -0.83 2.95
CA HIS A 113 7.83 -0.50 2.27
C HIS A 113 7.63 1.01 2.13
N HIS A 114 7.95 1.78 3.18
CA HIS A 114 7.82 3.24 3.11
C HIS A 114 8.73 3.84 2.03
N GLU A 115 9.96 3.36 1.92
CA GLU A 115 10.85 3.81 0.85
C GLU A 115 10.37 3.35 -0.53
N THR A 116 9.85 2.12 -0.62
CA THR A 116 9.28 1.59 -1.85
C THR A 116 8.05 2.40 -2.28
N MET A 117 7.26 2.88 -1.33
CA MET A 117 6.11 3.76 -1.62
C MET A 117 6.52 5.04 -2.33
N ASP A 118 7.65 5.62 -1.95
CA ASP A 118 8.15 6.82 -2.63
C ASP A 118 8.44 6.53 -4.09
N CYS A 119 9.05 5.39 -4.37
CA CYS A 119 9.33 4.96 -5.74
C CYS A 119 8.04 4.66 -6.51
N LEU A 120 7.09 3.98 -5.86
CA LEU A 120 5.79 3.66 -6.46
C LEU A 120 5.00 4.94 -6.78
N GLY A 121 4.96 5.89 -5.85
CA GLY A 121 4.30 7.16 -6.04
C GLY A 121 4.89 7.95 -7.20
N GLN A 122 6.22 7.95 -7.30
CA GLN A 122 6.91 8.63 -8.39
C GLN A 122 6.57 8.00 -9.75
N MET A 123 6.55 6.67 -9.82
CA MET A 123 6.20 5.94 -11.03
C MET A 123 4.78 6.31 -11.49
N ILE A 124 3.83 6.31 -10.57
CA ILE A 124 2.43 6.64 -10.86
C ILE A 124 2.31 8.09 -11.33
N TRP A 125 2.97 9.01 -10.62
CA TRP A 125 2.92 10.43 -10.94
C TRP A 125 3.49 10.70 -12.34
N GLU A 126 4.63 10.12 -12.68
CA GLU A 126 5.24 10.29 -13.98
C GLU A 126 4.38 9.68 -15.09
N SER A 127 3.76 8.52 -14.84
CA SER A 127 2.85 7.88 -15.77
C SER A 127 1.67 8.80 -16.11
N GLN A 128 1.06 9.37 -15.08
CA GLN A 128 -0.08 10.26 -15.25
C GLN A 128 0.30 11.54 -15.98
N ARG A 129 1.44 12.13 -15.60
CA ARG A 129 1.92 13.36 -16.20
C ARG A 129 2.26 13.19 -17.68
N ALA A 130 2.89 12.08 -18.05
CA ALA A 130 3.33 11.81 -19.42
C ALA A 130 2.25 11.18 -20.29
N GLY A 131 1.15 10.72 -19.69
CA GLY A 131 0.10 10.01 -20.41
C GLY A 131 0.57 8.67 -20.95
N ARG A 132 1.48 8.00 -20.24
CA ARG A 132 2.06 6.71 -20.62
C ARG A 132 1.77 5.66 -19.53
N PRO A 133 1.83 4.35 -19.90
CA PRO A 133 1.74 3.31 -18.88
C PRO A 133 2.86 3.45 -17.84
N PRO A 134 2.64 2.98 -16.60
CA PRO A 134 3.67 3.01 -15.57
C PRO A 134 4.94 2.27 -16.00
N ASP A 135 6.10 2.87 -15.70
CA ASP A 135 7.40 2.30 -16.04
C ASP A 135 7.92 1.42 -14.89
N GLY A 136 7.64 0.12 -14.99
CA GLY A 136 8.06 -0.84 -13.97
C GLY A 136 9.57 -0.96 -13.82
N ALA A 137 10.33 -0.79 -14.90
CA ALA A 137 11.78 -0.86 -14.85
C ALA A 137 12.37 0.31 -14.06
N ALA A 138 11.83 1.51 -14.26
CA ALA A 138 12.26 2.69 -13.50
C ALA A 138 11.91 2.57 -12.02
N TYR A 139 10.76 1.98 -11.72
CA TYR A 139 10.32 1.71 -10.36
C TYR A 139 11.30 0.76 -9.64
N ILE A 140 11.64 -0.37 -10.28
CA ILE A 140 12.59 -1.33 -9.72
C ILE A 140 13.95 -0.68 -9.53
N ASP A 141 14.43 0.08 -10.51
CA ASP A 141 15.71 0.79 -10.41
C ASP A 141 15.72 1.74 -9.22
N CYS A 142 14.61 2.45 -8.99
CA CYS A 142 14.47 3.34 -7.84
C CYS A 142 14.63 2.58 -6.52
N VAL A 143 13.94 1.44 -6.38
CA VAL A 143 14.02 0.61 -5.17
C VAL A 143 15.43 0.06 -4.99
N GLN A 144 16.05 -0.41 -6.07
CA GLN A 144 17.42 -0.94 -6.02
C GLN A 144 18.42 0.13 -5.59
N ARG A 145 18.24 1.37 -6.05
CA ARG A 145 19.11 2.48 -5.62
C ARG A 145 18.97 2.73 -4.12
N HIS A 146 17.76 2.67 -3.58
CA HIS A 146 17.56 2.77 -2.13
C HIS A 146 18.27 1.63 -1.39
N ALA A 147 18.26 0.43 -1.94
CA ALA A 147 18.89 -0.74 -1.33
C ALA A 147 20.42 -0.68 -1.35
N THR A 148 21.01 0.11 -2.27
CA THR A 148 22.46 0.20 -2.41
C THR A 148 23.05 1.49 -1.84
N GLN A 149 22.20 2.43 -1.44
CA GLN A 149 22.63 3.69 -0.83
C GLN A 149 22.56 3.62 0.69
N ASP A 150 23.46 4.32 1.34
CA ASP A 150 23.49 4.37 2.82
C ASP A 150 22.45 5.34 3.42
#